data_458b9e9f1dcb12d0889c4e2451ae83d6
#
_entry.id   458b9e9f1dcb12d0889c4e2451ae83d6
#
_cell.length_a   1.000
_cell.length_b   1.000
_cell.length_c   1.000
_cell.angle_alpha   90.00
_cell.angle_beta   90.00
_cell.angle_gamma   90.00
#
_symmetry.space_group_name_H-M   'P 1'
#
loop_
_entity.id
_entity.type
_entity.pdbx_description
1 polymer ?
#
loop_
_entity_poly.entity_id
_entity_poly.type
_entity_poly.pdbx_seq_one_letter_code
_entity_poly.pdbx_strand_id
1 'polypeptide(L)'
;PIFTLVDPELTLELPPKLTAWTGVDALVHSIEGYCVPGFHPLCDGAALESLNLISKSLVLAVEEPNNLLARGAMIIGSYLGGISFLKGLGNVHSISHMVGAEFNTHHGLTNAIVLPPVLHFNLPGMDEKVQRMSEAMQFENHTVNEFTQNIELLLDRLNIPKSLSEIDVPEDCAERIAKKAMQDQAYATNPKEASLLQMKDIVTQSIKQAR
;
A
#
# COMPACT_ATOMS: atom_id res chain seq x y z
N PRO A 1 -13.58 -14.78 12.73
CA PRO A 1 -13.77 -14.60 14.18
C PRO A 1 -15.12 -13.98 14.48
N ILE A 2 -15.69 -14.28 15.65
CA ILE A 2 -16.95 -13.69 16.14
C ILE A 2 -16.66 -12.32 16.80
N PHE A 3 -15.48 -12.17 17.36
CA PHE A 3 -14.98 -10.95 17.97
C PHE A 3 -13.52 -10.69 17.56
N THR A 4 -13.18 -9.43 17.43
CA THR A 4 -11.80 -8.97 17.29
C THR A 4 -11.53 -7.96 18.40
N LEU A 5 -10.56 -8.26 19.26
CA LEU A 5 -10.09 -7.33 20.27
C LEU A 5 -8.93 -6.52 19.70
N VAL A 6 -9.11 -5.21 19.64
CA VAL A 6 -8.15 -4.28 19.05
C VAL A 6 -7.48 -3.51 20.19
N ASP A 7 -6.36 -4.05 20.69
CA ASP A 7 -5.62 -3.51 21.81
C ASP A 7 -4.27 -2.94 21.34
N PRO A 8 -4.07 -1.61 21.38
CA PRO A 8 -2.83 -0.98 20.94
C PRO A 8 -1.63 -1.32 21.82
N GLU A 9 -1.81 -1.71 23.09
CA GLU A 9 -0.71 -2.09 23.97
C GLU A 9 0.06 -3.30 23.43
N LEU A 10 -0.61 -4.22 22.74
CA LEU A 10 0.01 -5.39 22.12
C LEU A 10 0.98 -5.04 20.97
N THR A 11 0.96 -3.79 20.50
CA THR A 11 1.84 -3.31 19.43
C THR A 11 3.06 -2.54 19.93
N LEU A 12 3.16 -2.25 21.24
CA LEU A 12 4.23 -1.41 21.80
C LEU A 12 5.64 -1.99 21.59
N GLU A 13 5.76 -3.32 21.60
CA GLU A 13 7.04 -4.00 21.40
C GLU A 13 7.36 -4.25 19.91
N LEU A 14 6.50 -3.83 18.97
CA LEU A 14 6.76 -4.02 17.55
C LEU A 14 7.94 -3.11 17.11
N PRO A 15 9.02 -3.69 16.56
CA PRO A 15 10.18 -2.91 16.14
C PRO A 15 9.81 -1.81 15.13
N PRO A 16 10.48 -0.65 15.13
CA PRO A 16 10.18 0.47 14.22
C PRO A 16 10.11 0.07 12.75
N LYS A 17 11.02 -0.80 12.27
CA LYS A 17 10.98 -1.32 10.89
C LYS A 17 9.69 -2.08 10.59
N LEU A 18 9.29 -2.97 11.49
CA LEU A 18 8.03 -3.73 11.31
C LEU A 18 6.81 -2.80 11.44
N THR A 19 6.84 -1.83 12.35
CA THR A 19 5.80 -0.80 12.44
C THR A 19 5.65 -0.05 11.11
N ALA A 20 6.77 0.37 10.49
CA ALA A 20 6.76 1.03 9.19
C ALA A 20 6.19 0.12 8.09
N TRP A 21 6.69 -1.12 7.99
CA TRP A 21 6.31 -2.05 6.92
C TRP A 21 4.83 -2.46 6.99
N THR A 22 4.35 -2.83 8.19
CA THR A 22 2.93 -3.20 8.38
C THR A 22 2.00 -2.01 8.31
N GLY A 23 2.47 -0.82 8.72
CA GLY A 23 1.69 0.41 8.60
C GLY A 23 1.53 0.88 7.15
N VAL A 24 2.58 0.75 6.33
CA VAL A 24 2.46 1.00 4.89
C VAL A 24 1.58 -0.05 4.21
N ASP A 25 1.62 -1.32 4.65
CA ASP A 25 0.71 -2.34 4.16
C ASP A 25 -0.77 -1.95 4.38
N ALA A 26 -1.10 -1.47 5.58
CA ALA A 26 -2.43 -0.94 5.87
C ALA A 26 -2.81 0.28 5.00
N LEU A 27 -1.83 1.15 4.69
CA LEU A 27 -1.99 2.25 3.74
C LEU A 27 -2.32 1.72 2.33
N VAL A 28 -1.60 0.71 1.87
CA VAL A 28 -1.82 0.08 0.55
C VAL A 28 -3.20 -0.56 0.48
N HIS A 29 -3.64 -1.29 1.52
CA HIS A 29 -5.00 -1.83 1.60
C HIS A 29 -6.06 -0.74 1.36
N SER A 30 -5.86 0.42 1.99
CA SER A 30 -6.81 1.53 1.90
C SER A 30 -6.81 2.20 0.53
N ILE A 31 -5.63 2.44 -0.06
CA ILE A 31 -5.48 3.02 -1.39
C ILE A 31 -6.07 2.06 -2.44
N GLU A 32 -5.65 0.80 -2.45
CA GLU A 32 -6.13 -0.17 -3.44
C GLU A 32 -7.63 -0.44 -3.26
N GLY A 33 -8.10 -0.72 -2.04
CA GLY A 33 -9.51 -0.94 -1.76
C GLY A 33 -10.39 0.25 -2.18
N TYR A 34 -9.93 1.49 -1.98
CA TYR A 34 -10.64 2.68 -2.47
C TYR A 34 -10.66 2.76 -4.00
N CYS A 35 -9.54 2.42 -4.65
CA CYS A 35 -9.42 2.47 -6.11
C CYS A 35 -10.19 1.38 -6.85
N VAL A 36 -10.47 0.24 -6.23
CA VAL A 36 -11.30 -0.84 -6.84
C VAL A 36 -12.60 -0.27 -7.40
N PRO A 37 -13.01 -0.65 -8.63
CA PRO A 37 -14.28 -0.22 -9.22
C PRO A 37 -15.50 -0.70 -8.43
N GLY A 38 -16.62 -0.03 -8.65
CA GLY A 38 -17.91 -0.40 -8.07
C GLY A 38 -18.37 0.53 -6.96
N PHE A 39 -19.66 0.53 -6.70
CA PHE A 39 -20.31 1.36 -5.70
C PHE A 39 -20.41 0.62 -4.37
N HIS A 40 -19.57 0.99 -3.42
CA HIS A 40 -19.59 0.41 -2.07
C HIS A 40 -19.25 1.47 -1.00
N PRO A 41 -20.19 2.36 -0.65
CA PRO A 41 -19.94 3.50 0.22
C PRO A 41 -19.34 3.15 1.59
N LEU A 42 -19.68 1.97 2.15
CA LEU A 42 -19.10 1.51 3.42
C LEU A 42 -17.60 1.26 3.29
N CYS A 43 -17.18 0.54 2.25
CA CYS A 43 -15.76 0.28 2.00
C CYS A 43 -15.01 1.57 1.64
N ASP A 44 -15.62 2.42 0.82
CA ASP A 44 -15.03 3.70 0.41
C ASP A 44 -14.86 4.65 1.60
N GLY A 45 -15.86 4.73 2.50
CA GLY A 45 -15.77 5.50 3.73
C GLY A 45 -14.72 4.95 4.70
N ALA A 46 -14.65 3.63 4.85
CA ALA A 46 -13.63 2.97 5.67
C ALA A 46 -12.22 3.24 5.12
N ALA A 47 -12.02 3.17 3.80
CA ALA A 47 -10.75 3.47 3.15
C ALA A 47 -10.27 4.89 3.45
N LEU A 48 -11.13 5.90 3.24
CA LEU A 48 -10.77 7.30 3.46
C LEU A 48 -10.47 7.60 4.93
N GLU A 49 -11.24 7.06 5.86
CA GLU A 49 -10.94 7.22 7.29
C GLU A 49 -9.66 6.48 7.69
N SER A 50 -9.41 5.31 7.13
CA SER A 50 -8.13 4.61 7.30
C SER A 50 -6.95 5.48 6.83
N LEU A 51 -7.03 6.07 5.63
CA LEU A 51 -6.01 6.99 5.11
C LEU A 51 -5.78 8.20 6.04
N ASN A 52 -6.85 8.78 6.57
CA ASN A 52 -6.80 9.89 7.52
C ASN A 52 -6.06 9.50 8.83
N LEU A 53 -6.36 8.35 9.41
CA LEU A 53 -5.73 7.88 10.63
C LEU A 53 -4.26 7.50 10.41
N ILE A 54 -3.96 6.77 9.34
CA ILE A 54 -2.61 6.29 9.03
C ILE A 54 -1.68 7.47 8.71
N SER A 55 -2.11 8.41 7.87
CA SER A 55 -1.28 9.56 7.48
C SER A 55 -0.84 10.42 8.67
N LYS A 56 -1.68 10.54 9.69
CA LYS A 56 -1.39 11.30 10.92
C LYS A 56 -0.52 10.55 11.92
N SER A 57 -0.56 9.21 11.88
CA SER A 57 -0.08 8.41 13.01
C SER A 57 1.08 7.48 12.67
N LEU A 58 1.28 7.10 11.41
CA LEU A 58 2.28 6.10 11.04
C LEU A 58 3.70 6.55 11.40
N VAL A 59 4.06 7.77 11.02
CA VAL A 59 5.38 8.31 11.32
C VAL A 59 5.58 8.43 12.83
N LEU A 60 4.58 8.93 13.56
CA LEU A 60 4.64 9.04 15.03
C LEU A 60 4.78 7.65 15.68
N ALA A 61 4.06 6.64 15.19
CA ALA A 61 4.18 5.29 15.74
C ALA A 61 5.56 4.65 15.50
N VAL A 62 6.27 5.08 14.44
CA VAL A 62 7.65 4.63 14.14
C VAL A 62 8.68 5.39 14.95
N GLU A 63 8.57 6.73 15.03
CA GLU A 63 9.52 7.62 15.69
C GLU A 63 9.36 7.61 17.22
N GLU A 64 8.12 7.41 17.70
CA GLU A 64 7.75 7.37 19.11
C GLU A 64 7.08 6.01 19.44
N PRO A 65 7.84 4.90 19.56
CA PRO A 65 7.27 3.54 19.68
C PRO A 65 6.29 3.35 20.85
N ASN A 66 6.43 4.14 21.91
CA ASN A 66 5.57 4.09 23.09
C ASN A 66 4.37 5.06 23.04
N ASN A 67 4.16 5.75 21.91
CA ASN A 67 3.02 6.64 21.74
C ASN A 67 1.74 5.82 21.52
N LEU A 68 1.04 5.54 22.62
CA LEU A 68 -0.15 4.67 22.63
C LEU A 68 -1.30 5.25 21.79
N LEU A 69 -1.43 6.57 21.67
CA LEU A 69 -2.44 7.21 20.83
C LEU A 69 -2.14 6.96 19.34
N ALA A 70 -0.87 7.12 18.92
CA ALA A 70 -0.47 6.81 17.56
C ALA A 70 -0.66 5.32 17.24
N ARG A 71 -0.29 4.42 18.16
CA ARG A 71 -0.52 2.98 18.03
C ARG A 71 -2.00 2.64 17.91
N GLY A 72 -2.85 3.27 18.74
CA GLY A 72 -4.30 3.12 18.68
C GLY A 72 -4.89 3.56 17.35
N ALA A 73 -4.45 4.72 16.84
CA ALA A 73 -4.88 5.19 15.52
C ALA A 73 -4.42 4.25 14.38
N MET A 74 -3.19 3.74 14.45
CA MET A 74 -2.67 2.79 13.46
C MET A 74 -3.45 1.47 13.44
N ILE A 75 -3.77 0.89 14.60
CA ILE A 75 -4.49 -0.38 14.64
C ILE A 75 -5.94 -0.22 14.14
N ILE A 76 -6.60 0.90 14.45
CA ILE A 76 -7.93 1.21 13.90
C ILE A 76 -7.84 1.50 12.40
N GLY A 77 -6.84 2.26 11.94
CA GLY A 77 -6.59 2.51 10.51
C GLY A 77 -6.38 1.19 9.76
N SER A 78 -5.56 0.28 10.28
CA SER A 78 -5.36 -1.06 9.71
C SER A 78 -6.66 -1.87 9.64
N TYR A 79 -7.48 -1.84 10.69
CA TYR A 79 -8.78 -2.51 10.71
C TYR A 79 -9.73 -1.95 9.63
N LEU A 80 -9.81 -0.63 9.50
CA LEU A 80 -10.61 0.03 8.46
C LEU A 80 -10.09 -0.28 7.05
N GLY A 81 -8.76 -0.33 6.87
CA GLY A 81 -8.13 -0.81 5.64
C GLY A 81 -8.59 -2.24 5.30
N GLY A 82 -8.65 -3.11 6.31
CA GLY A 82 -9.20 -4.47 6.18
C GLY A 82 -10.66 -4.51 5.73
N ILE A 83 -11.49 -3.57 6.17
CA ILE A 83 -12.87 -3.42 5.67
C ILE A 83 -12.88 -2.92 4.22
N SER A 84 -11.99 -1.99 3.87
CA SER A 84 -11.97 -1.39 2.55
C SER A 84 -11.73 -2.41 1.44
N PHE A 85 -10.83 -3.37 1.65
CA PHE A 85 -10.51 -4.38 0.64
C PHE A 85 -11.52 -5.53 0.52
N LEU A 86 -12.66 -5.47 1.22
CA LEU A 86 -13.82 -6.34 0.87
C LEU A 86 -14.30 -6.10 -0.57
N LYS A 87 -13.97 -4.94 -1.17
CA LYS A 87 -14.17 -4.70 -2.61
C LYS A 87 -13.16 -5.43 -3.49
N GLY A 88 -12.02 -5.81 -2.96
CA GLY A 88 -10.86 -6.35 -3.64
C GLY A 88 -9.60 -5.52 -3.41
N LEU A 89 -8.53 -5.92 -4.03
CA LEU A 89 -7.21 -5.28 -4.02
C LEU A 89 -6.76 -4.99 -5.47
N GLY A 90 -5.48 -4.76 -5.70
CA GLY A 90 -4.97 -4.40 -7.02
C GLY A 90 -3.56 -4.93 -7.30
N ASN A 91 -2.89 -4.25 -8.21
CA ASN A 91 -1.60 -4.67 -8.73
C ASN A 91 -0.47 -4.66 -7.70
N VAL A 92 -0.54 -3.83 -6.64
CA VAL A 92 0.47 -3.87 -5.58
C VAL A 92 0.46 -5.24 -4.92
N HIS A 93 -0.72 -5.70 -4.48
CA HIS A 93 -0.86 -7.00 -3.85
C HIS A 93 -0.61 -8.15 -4.82
N SER A 94 -1.10 -8.08 -6.06
CA SER A 94 -0.87 -9.16 -7.03
C SER A 94 0.61 -9.39 -7.32
N ILE A 95 1.41 -8.32 -7.37
CA ILE A 95 2.88 -8.41 -7.55
C ILE A 95 3.53 -8.91 -6.26
N SER A 96 3.20 -8.32 -5.11
CA SER A 96 3.85 -8.64 -3.84
C SER A 96 3.60 -10.08 -3.39
N HIS A 97 2.42 -10.65 -3.67
CA HIS A 97 2.15 -12.07 -3.42
C HIS A 97 3.13 -12.96 -4.15
N MET A 98 3.43 -12.66 -5.42
CA MET A 98 4.34 -13.47 -6.22
C MET A 98 5.79 -13.28 -5.82
N VAL A 99 6.19 -12.03 -5.50
CA VAL A 99 7.54 -11.73 -5.00
C VAL A 99 7.75 -12.39 -3.63
N GLY A 100 6.81 -12.26 -2.71
CA GLY A 100 6.88 -12.86 -1.39
C GLY A 100 6.95 -14.39 -1.43
N ALA A 101 6.13 -15.02 -2.29
CA ALA A 101 6.11 -16.47 -2.45
C ALA A 101 7.41 -17.02 -3.05
N GLU A 102 8.09 -16.27 -3.92
CA GLU A 102 9.29 -16.74 -4.62
C GLU A 102 10.58 -16.40 -3.88
N PHE A 103 10.64 -15.24 -3.21
CA PHE A 103 11.87 -14.71 -2.59
C PHE A 103 11.79 -14.59 -1.07
N ASN A 104 10.67 -15.01 -0.46
CA ASN A 104 10.45 -14.93 1.00
C ASN A 104 10.63 -13.52 1.57
N THR A 105 10.26 -12.49 0.82
CA THR A 105 10.30 -11.10 1.26
C THR A 105 9.18 -10.79 2.25
N HIS A 106 9.37 -9.79 3.12
CA HIS A 106 8.30 -9.34 4.01
C HIS A 106 7.19 -8.66 3.21
N HIS A 107 5.94 -9.14 3.34
CA HIS A 107 4.80 -8.71 2.55
C HIS A 107 4.60 -7.19 2.53
N GLY A 108 4.49 -6.56 3.70
CA GLY A 108 4.29 -5.11 3.79
C GLY A 108 5.46 -4.28 3.26
N LEU A 109 6.71 -4.78 3.38
CA LEU A 109 7.86 -4.14 2.77
C LEU A 109 7.80 -4.21 1.24
N THR A 110 7.44 -5.37 0.71
CA THR A 110 7.28 -5.56 -0.73
C THR A 110 6.17 -4.67 -1.29
N ASN A 111 5.02 -4.61 -0.61
CA ASN A 111 3.93 -3.69 -0.95
C ASN A 111 4.40 -2.24 -0.97
N ALA A 112 5.17 -1.81 0.03
CA ALA A 112 5.68 -0.45 0.13
C ALA A 112 6.58 -0.07 -1.06
N ILE A 113 7.45 -1.00 -1.51
CA ILE A 113 8.36 -0.77 -2.64
C ILE A 113 7.60 -0.78 -3.98
N VAL A 114 6.62 -1.66 -4.14
CA VAL A 114 5.83 -1.80 -5.38
C VAL A 114 4.80 -0.68 -5.55
N LEU A 115 4.39 -0.02 -4.46
CA LEU A 115 3.33 0.99 -4.48
C LEU A 115 3.57 2.11 -5.50
N PRO A 116 4.70 2.85 -5.53
CA PRO A 116 4.86 3.99 -6.43
C PRO A 116 4.73 3.64 -7.92
N PRO A 117 5.39 2.62 -8.49
CA PRO A 117 5.19 2.23 -9.90
C PRO A 117 3.73 1.88 -10.23
N VAL A 118 3.02 1.26 -9.30
CA VAL A 118 1.59 0.93 -9.47
C VAL A 118 0.73 2.18 -9.44
N LEU A 119 1.01 3.16 -8.57
CA LEU A 119 0.28 4.43 -8.54
C LEU A 119 0.45 5.19 -9.87
N HIS A 120 1.67 5.26 -10.41
CA HIS A 120 1.93 5.87 -11.71
C HIS A 120 1.14 5.20 -12.86
N PHE A 121 0.92 3.90 -12.78
CA PHE A 121 0.12 3.17 -13.74
C PHE A 121 -1.39 3.36 -13.53
N ASN A 122 -1.87 3.23 -12.30
CA ASN A 122 -3.31 3.16 -12.00
C ASN A 122 -4.00 4.53 -11.95
N LEU A 123 -3.37 5.53 -11.33
CA LEU A 123 -4.06 6.79 -10.97
C LEU A 123 -4.38 7.73 -12.12
N PRO A 124 -3.65 7.76 -13.27
CA PRO A 124 -4.04 8.62 -14.39
C PRO A 124 -5.48 8.37 -14.85
N GLY A 125 -6.32 9.45 -14.78
CA GLY A 125 -7.75 9.42 -15.07
C GLY A 125 -8.64 9.13 -13.86
N MET A 126 -8.09 9.08 -12.64
CA MET A 126 -8.84 8.87 -11.40
C MET A 126 -8.86 10.15 -10.52
N ASP A 127 -8.88 11.32 -11.13
CA ASP A 127 -8.69 12.62 -10.48
C ASP A 127 -9.60 12.84 -9.26
N GLU A 128 -10.89 12.50 -9.36
CA GLU A 128 -11.83 12.62 -8.24
C GLU A 128 -11.43 11.73 -7.04
N LYS A 129 -11.01 10.49 -7.30
CA LYS A 129 -10.55 9.59 -6.24
C LYS A 129 -9.24 10.08 -5.62
N VAL A 130 -8.32 10.57 -6.44
CA VAL A 130 -7.04 11.14 -6.00
C VAL A 130 -7.29 12.37 -5.12
N GLN A 131 -8.19 13.26 -5.53
CA GLN A 131 -8.58 14.42 -4.71
C GLN A 131 -9.07 13.99 -3.33
N ARG A 132 -9.99 13.04 -3.25
CA ARG A 132 -10.55 12.58 -1.97
C ARG A 132 -9.52 11.86 -1.09
N MET A 133 -8.62 11.08 -1.68
CA MET A 133 -7.50 10.48 -0.93
C MET A 133 -6.55 11.55 -0.41
N SER A 134 -6.21 12.56 -1.23
CA SER A 134 -5.35 13.68 -0.84
C SER A 134 -5.97 14.48 0.31
N GLU A 135 -7.27 14.78 0.24
CA GLU A 135 -8.01 15.45 1.31
C GLU A 135 -7.98 14.64 2.62
N ALA A 136 -8.23 13.32 2.54
CA ALA A 136 -8.18 12.42 3.70
C ALA A 136 -6.79 12.39 4.34
N MET A 137 -5.73 12.40 3.53
CA MET A 137 -4.34 12.40 3.98
C MET A 137 -3.80 13.80 4.31
N GLN A 138 -4.62 14.85 4.13
CA GLN A 138 -4.25 16.25 4.38
C GLN A 138 -3.08 16.76 3.52
N PHE A 139 -2.98 16.27 2.28
CA PHE A 139 -2.04 16.81 1.31
C PHE A 139 -2.54 18.15 0.78
N GLU A 140 -1.63 19.12 0.58
CA GLU A 140 -1.98 20.47 0.11
C GLU A 140 -2.52 20.48 -1.32
N ASN A 141 -1.98 19.64 -2.18
CA ASN A 141 -2.33 19.55 -3.58
C ASN A 141 -2.92 18.18 -3.91
N HIS A 142 -3.80 18.16 -4.91
CA HIS A 142 -4.67 17.02 -5.17
C HIS A 142 -4.49 16.44 -6.59
N THR A 143 -3.36 16.71 -7.25
CA THR A 143 -3.06 16.10 -8.55
C THR A 143 -2.45 14.70 -8.38
N VAL A 144 -2.58 13.87 -9.41
CA VAL A 144 -2.00 12.51 -9.43
C VAL A 144 -0.49 12.53 -9.13
N ASN A 145 0.24 13.47 -9.76
CA ASN A 145 1.68 13.57 -9.58
C ASN A 145 2.05 13.94 -8.15
N GLU A 146 1.37 14.93 -7.57
CA GLU A 146 1.65 15.39 -6.21
C GLU A 146 1.23 14.34 -5.17
N PHE A 147 0.11 13.64 -5.38
CA PHE A 147 -0.27 12.52 -4.53
C PHE A 147 0.82 11.46 -4.50
N THR A 148 1.28 11.00 -5.68
CA THR A 148 2.32 9.98 -5.77
C THR A 148 3.63 10.46 -5.13
N GLN A 149 4.04 11.71 -5.39
CA GLN A 149 5.22 12.31 -4.79
C GLN A 149 5.13 12.38 -3.25
N ASN A 150 3.97 12.73 -2.69
CA ASN A 150 3.76 12.74 -1.24
C ASN A 150 3.84 11.34 -0.63
N ILE A 151 3.33 10.32 -1.34
CA ILE A 151 3.52 8.92 -0.93
C ILE A 151 5.01 8.54 -0.94
N GLU A 152 5.76 8.89 -1.98
CA GLU A 152 7.20 8.63 -2.07
C GLU A 152 7.98 9.30 -0.93
N LEU A 153 7.66 10.56 -0.60
CA LEU A 153 8.25 11.27 0.54
C LEU A 153 7.94 10.59 1.88
N LEU A 154 6.72 10.08 2.05
CA LEU A 154 6.36 9.29 3.23
C LEU A 154 7.20 8.01 3.32
N LEU A 155 7.36 7.29 2.22
CA LEU A 155 8.18 6.07 2.17
C LEU A 155 9.66 6.36 2.47
N ASP A 156 10.19 7.49 1.96
CA ASP A 156 11.57 7.93 2.27
C ASP A 156 11.72 8.25 3.76
N ARG A 157 10.76 8.95 4.37
CA ARG A 157 10.77 9.24 5.81
C ARG A 157 10.73 7.98 6.68
N LEU A 158 10.06 6.94 6.20
CA LEU A 158 9.99 5.63 6.87
C LEU A 158 11.20 4.73 6.58
N ASN A 159 12.20 5.22 5.83
CA ASN A 159 13.39 4.47 5.43
C ASN A 159 13.05 3.17 4.68
N ILE A 160 12.02 3.19 3.84
CA ILE A 160 11.70 2.08 2.97
C ILE A 160 12.74 2.01 1.83
N PRO A 161 13.32 0.86 1.51
CA PRO A 161 14.20 0.67 0.35
C PRO A 161 13.56 1.16 -0.95
N LYS A 162 14.39 1.68 -1.87
CA LYS A 162 13.90 2.28 -3.12
C LYS A 162 13.66 1.28 -4.23
N SER A 163 14.05 0.03 -4.05
CA SER A 163 13.90 -1.02 -5.05
C SER A 163 13.83 -2.40 -4.44
N LEU A 164 13.24 -3.34 -5.16
CA LEU A 164 13.22 -4.74 -4.76
C LEU A 164 14.62 -5.38 -4.83
N SER A 165 15.53 -4.84 -5.66
CA SER A 165 16.92 -5.31 -5.70
C SER A 165 17.68 -5.03 -4.40
N GLU A 166 17.30 -3.99 -3.64
CA GLU A 166 17.86 -3.73 -2.31
C GLU A 166 17.43 -4.75 -1.24
N ILE A 167 16.48 -5.60 -1.56
CA ILE A 167 16.01 -6.71 -0.73
C ILE A 167 16.20 -8.06 -1.43
N ASP A 168 17.26 -8.16 -2.23
CA ASP A 168 17.76 -9.39 -2.88
C ASP A 168 16.80 -10.00 -3.95
N VAL A 169 15.88 -9.24 -4.53
CA VAL A 169 15.06 -9.71 -5.67
C VAL A 169 15.82 -9.48 -6.97
N PRO A 170 16.12 -10.54 -7.74
CA PRO A 170 16.94 -10.43 -8.96
C PRO A 170 16.15 -9.85 -10.14
N GLU A 171 16.87 -9.15 -11.05
CA GLU A 171 16.24 -8.48 -12.20
C GLU A 171 15.62 -9.44 -13.24
N ASP A 172 16.16 -10.63 -13.37
CA ASP A 172 15.74 -11.61 -14.37
C ASP A 172 14.37 -12.25 -14.09
N CYS A 173 13.79 -12.01 -12.92
CA CYS A 173 12.49 -12.55 -12.54
C CYS A 173 11.29 -11.75 -13.08
N ALA A 174 11.50 -10.52 -13.59
CA ALA A 174 10.42 -9.56 -13.86
C ALA A 174 9.30 -10.14 -14.75
N GLU A 175 9.63 -10.82 -15.85
CA GLU A 175 8.60 -11.40 -16.73
C GLU A 175 7.85 -12.56 -16.07
N ARG A 176 8.54 -13.38 -15.29
CA ARG A 176 7.94 -14.50 -14.57
C ARG A 176 6.98 -14.03 -13.48
N ILE A 177 7.39 -13.02 -12.70
CA ILE A 177 6.54 -12.39 -11.69
C ILE A 177 5.33 -11.73 -12.35
N ALA A 178 5.50 -10.97 -13.44
CA ALA A 178 4.40 -10.34 -14.15
C ALA A 178 3.34 -11.35 -14.62
N LYS A 179 3.76 -12.46 -15.23
CA LYS A 179 2.85 -13.54 -15.67
C LYS A 179 2.06 -14.15 -14.52
N LYS A 180 2.69 -14.38 -13.37
CA LYS A 180 2.03 -14.94 -12.18
C LYS A 180 1.09 -13.92 -11.52
N ALA A 181 1.52 -12.65 -11.41
CA ALA A 181 0.72 -11.57 -10.84
C ALA A 181 -0.60 -11.36 -11.57
N MET A 182 -0.61 -11.48 -12.90
CA MET A 182 -1.85 -11.41 -13.70
C MET A 182 -2.82 -12.58 -13.46
N GLN A 183 -2.40 -13.63 -12.76
CA GLN A 183 -3.25 -14.77 -12.39
C GLN A 183 -3.73 -14.69 -10.94
N ASP A 184 -3.24 -13.72 -10.17
CA ASP A 184 -3.63 -13.50 -8.79
C ASP A 184 -5.03 -12.88 -8.70
N GLN A 185 -5.76 -13.20 -7.62
CA GLN A 185 -7.12 -12.68 -7.39
C GLN A 185 -7.15 -11.15 -7.27
N ALA A 186 -6.10 -10.55 -6.71
CA ALA A 186 -6.00 -9.11 -6.56
C ALA A 186 -5.92 -8.39 -7.91
N TYR A 187 -5.30 -8.99 -8.93
CA TYR A 187 -5.27 -8.43 -10.28
C TYR A 187 -6.66 -8.25 -10.88
N ALA A 188 -7.58 -9.20 -10.63
CA ALA A 188 -8.93 -9.17 -11.20
C ALA A 188 -9.76 -7.96 -10.75
N THR A 189 -9.40 -7.33 -9.65
CA THR A 189 -10.11 -6.15 -9.10
C THR A 189 -9.31 -4.85 -9.25
N ASN A 190 -8.14 -4.90 -9.90
CA ASN A 190 -7.36 -3.69 -10.17
C ASN A 190 -8.16 -2.69 -11.01
N PRO A 191 -8.12 -1.37 -10.72
CA PRO A 191 -8.95 -0.38 -11.41
C PRO A 191 -8.65 -0.24 -12.90
N LYS A 192 -7.48 -0.66 -13.33
CA LYS A 192 -7.01 -0.56 -14.71
C LYS A 192 -6.41 -1.87 -15.18
N GLU A 193 -6.94 -2.41 -16.28
CA GLU A 193 -6.37 -3.60 -16.89
C GLU A 193 -4.97 -3.33 -17.44
N ALA A 194 -4.02 -4.21 -17.16
CA ALA A 194 -2.65 -4.14 -17.66
C ALA A 194 -2.38 -5.24 -18.66
N SER A 195 -1.78 -4.92 -19.81
CA SER A 195 -1.18 -5.93 -20.67
C SER A 195 0.04 -6.57 -19.99
N LEU A 196 0.46 -7.74 -20.46
CA LEU A 196 1.67 -8.40 -19.93
C LEU A 196 2.91 -7.49 -20.02
N LEU A 197 3.03 -6.71 -21.09
CA LEU A 197 4.14 -5.77 -21.24
C LEU A 197 4.10 -4.69 -20.15
N GLN A 198 2.95 -4.08 -19.93
CA GLN A 198 2.78 -3.07 -18.88
C GLN A 198 3.03 -3.64 -17.47
N MET A 199 2.49 -4.84 -17.18
CA MET A 199 2.75 -5.50 -15.91
C MET A 199 4.25 -5.79 -15.72
N LYS A 200 4.93 -6.26 -16.77
CA LYS A 200 6.39 -6.49 -16.76
C LYS A 200 7.15 -5.19 -16.53
N ASP A 201 6.72 -4.07 -17.12
CA ASP A 201 7.35 -2.77 -16.92
C ASP A 201 7.18 -2.30 -15.46
N ILE A 202 6.00 -2.45 -14.87
CA ILE A 202 5.76 -2.12 -13.44
C ILE A 202 6.70 -2.95 -12.54
N VAL A 203 6.78 -4.26 -12.77
CA VAL A 203 7.66 -5.14 -11.99
C VAL A 203 9.13 -4.76 -12.20
N THR A 204 9.54 -4.46 -13.42
CA THR A 204 10.91 -4.06 -13.74
C THR A 204 11.28 -2.75 -13.04
N GLN A 205 10.39 -1.76 -13.06
CA GLN A 205 10.58 -0.50 -12.31
C GLN A 205 10.69 -0.77 -10.81
N SER A 206 9.82 -1.60 -10.24
CA SER A 206 9.87 -1.97 -8.83
C SER A 206 11.20 -2.64 -8.43
N ILE A 207 11.80 -3.43 -9.34
CA ILE A 207 13.08 -4.10 -9.07
C ILE A 207 14.25 -3.12 -9.17
N LYS A 208 14.28 -2.24 -10.18
CA LYS A 208 15.44 -1.40 -10.48
C LYS A 208 15.44 -0.08 -9.71
N GLN A 209 14.32 0.61 -9.73
CA GLN A 209 14.13 1.91 -9.11
C GLN A 209 12.64 2.23 -9.04
N ALA A 210 12.02 1.94 -7.91
CA ALA A 210 10.59 2.15 -7.72
C ALA A 210 10.23 3.64 -7.51
N ARG A 211 11.19 4.47 -7.06
CA ARG A 211 11.08 5.93 -6.89
C ARG A 211 12.43 6.63 -6.90
#